data_d7bee466f5dc284c5859aed38835923f
#
_entry.id   d7bee466f5dc284c5859aed38835923f
#
_cell.length_a   1.000
_cell.length_b   1.000
_cell.length_c   1.000
_cell.angle_alpha   90.00
_cell.angle_beta   90.00
_cell.angle_gamma   90.00
#
_symmetry.space_group_name_H-M   'P 1'
#
loop_
_entity.id
_entity.type
_entity.pdbx_description
1 polymer ?
#
loop_
_entity_poly.entity_id
_entity_poly.type
_entity_poly.pdbx_seq_one_letter_code
_entity_poly.pdbx_strand_id
1 'polypeptide(L)'
;MVNFKPTVFAEGELVYTDGGILAEYAWLLVVLPFVAALVITFTGKYLPLKGAEVALTTIGIIFLYSAALMYLHITSGVVNEFFINVGSIGVFDIEFGWVVDGLSIMMYFVVGTVALLVFIYATNYMEGEIRYTFFFTSLTLFAGSMLVLVSSPTLIQILIGWELVGVCSYLLIGHYWEKKDNSSAAMKAFITNKIADVGLMIGIIILALNTGTCLLYTSPSPRDPL
;
A
#
# COMPACT_ATOMS: atom_id res chain seq x y z
N MET A 1 -4.20 5.06 24.40
CA MET A 1 -2.80 5.06 24.85
C MET A 1 -2.00 4.43 23.72
N VAL A 2 -1.17 5.20 23.06
CA VAL A 2 -0.31 4.74 21.96
C VAL A 2 0.86 4.00 22.60
N ASN A 3 0.92 2.68 22.43
CA ASN A 3 2.04 1.88 22.93
C ASN A 3 3.12 1.82 21.84
N PHE A 4 4.17 2.60 22.00
CA PHE A 4 5.40 2.41 21.24
C PHE A 4 6.12 1.18 21.79
N LYS A 5 6.19 0.09 21.03
CA LYS A 5 7.06 -1.04 21.35
C LYS A 5 8.40 -0.83 20.65
N PRO A 6 9.53 -0.80 21.37
CA PRO A 6 10.84 -0.77 20.74
C PRO A 6 11.13 -2.14 20.12
N THR A 7 11.40 -2.17 18.82
CA THR A 7 11.96 -3.36 18.15
C THR A 7 13.46 -3.40 18.38
N VAL A 8 13.91 -4.42 19.10
CA VAL A 8 15.34 -4.67 19.36
C VAL A 8 15.89 -5.49 18.21
N PHE A 9 16.72 -4.90 17.34
CA PHE A 9 17.61 -5.68 16.49
C PHE A 9 18.94 -5.89 17.22
N ALA A 10 19.43 -7.12 17.23
CA ALA A 10 20.69 -7.47 17.86
C ALA A 10 21.86 -6.64 17.29
N GLU A 11 22.65 -6.06 18.20
CA GLU A 11 23.92 -5.35 17.98
C GLU A 11 23.86 -4.05 17.15
N GLY A 12 23.13 -3.09 17.67
CA GLY A 12 23.18 -1.68 17.32
C GLY A 12 22.02 -1.01 18.00
N GLU A 13 22.28 -0.19 19.00
CA GLU A 13 21.27 0.71 19.54
C GLU A 13 20.70 1.52 18.37
N LEU A 14 19.50 1.14 17.89
CA LEU A 14 18.70 2.04 17.08
C LEU A 14 18.32 3.20 17.98
N VAL A 15 19.11 4.26 17.91
CA VAL A 15 18.74 5.54 18.48
C VAL A 15 17.47 5.96 17.74
N TYR A 16 16.33 5.82 18.40
CA TYR A 16 15.07 6.41 17.95
C TYR A 16 15.28 7.93 17.89
N THR A 17 15.68 8.42 16.76
CA THR A 17 15.52 9.84 16.48
C THR A 17 14.03 10.02 16.23
N ASP A 18 13.36 10.76 17.12
CA ASP A 18 11.99 11.21 16.93
C ASP A 18 11.88 11.69 15.48
N GLY A 19 11.15 10.93 14.65
CA GLY A 19 11.08 11.18 13.21
C GLY A 19 10.36 12.48 12.84
N GLY A 20 10.15 13.31 13.84
CA GLY A 20 9.43 14.54 13.70
C GLY A 20 8.00 14.32 13.18
N ILE A 21 7.28 15.39 13.01
CA ILE A 21 5.88 15.43 12.55
C ILE A 21 5.67 14.62 11.25
N LEU A 22 6.66 14.61 10.34
CA LEU A 22 6.54 13.89 9.06
C LEU A 22 6.47 12.37 9.22
N ALA A 23 7.24 11.75 10.10
CA ALA A 23 7.18 10.30 10.29
C ALA A 23 5.94 9.88 11.09
N GLU A 24 5.47 10.72 12.00
CA GLU A 24 4.25 10.49 12.77
C GLU A 24 2.99 10.48 11.87
N TYR A 25 2.94 11.36 10.86
CA TYR A 25 1.82 11.45 9.92
C TYR A 25 2.00 10.61 8.64
N ALA A 26 2.96 9.67 8.60
CA ALA A 26 3.19 8.81 7.43
C ALA A 26 1.96 7.96 7.03
N TRP A 27 1.06 7.67 7.97
CA TRP A 27 -0.22 7.01 7.69
C TRP A 27 -1.08 7.76 6.67
N LEU A 28 -0.90 9.08 6.53
CA LEU A 28 -1.59 9.85 5.50
C LEU A 28 -1.25 9.40 4.09
N LEU A 29 -0.01 8.92 3.83
CA LEU A 29 0.37 8.36 2.54
C LEU A 29 -0.54 7.19 2.14
N VAL A 30 -0.95 6.39 3.12
CA VAL A 30 -1.79 5.22 2.90
C VAL A 30 -3.26 5.61 2.76
N VAL A 31 -3.77 6.50 3.61
CA VAL A 31 -5.21 6.85 3.65
C VAL A 31 -5.61 7.79 2.52
N LEU A 32 -4.73 8.72 2.15
CA LEU A 32 -5.02 9.79 1.19
C LEU A 32 -5.53 9.27 -0.18
N PRO A 33 -4.92 8.24 -0.81
CA PRO A 33 -5.41 7.73 -2.10
C PRO A 33 -6.80 7.08 -1.99
N PHE A 34 -7.14 6.44 -0.88
CA PHE A 34 -8.48 5.87 -0.70
C PHE A 34 -9.54 6.97 -0.58
N VAL A 35 -9.25 8.01 0.20
CA VAL A 35 -10.14 9.19 0.29
C VAL A 35 -10.28 9.85 -1.07
N ALA A 36 -9.18 10.06 -1.80
CA ALA A 36 -9.19 10.62 -3.14
C ALA A 36 -10.02 9.77 -4.11
N ALA A 37 -9.89 8.45 -4.08
CA ALA A 37 -10.68 7.56 -4.92
C ALA A 37 -12.18 7.65 -4.62
N LEU A 38 -12.57 7.77 -3.34
CA LEU A 38 -13.96 8.03 -2.95
C LEU A 38 -14.44 9.39 -3.50
N VAL A 39 -13.66 10.44 -3.32
CA VAL A 39 -13.98 11.78 -3.85
C VAL A 39 -14.15 11.71 -5.37
N ILE A 40 -13.22 11.08 -6.10
CA ILE A 40 -13.30 10.95 -7.57
C ILE A 40 -14.58 10.18 -7.95
N THR A 41 -14.92 9.10 -7.23
CA THR A 41 -16.11 8.29 -7.54
C THR A 41 -17.40 9.11 -7.45
N PHE A 42 -17.54 9.92 -6.41
CA PHE A 42 -18.78 10.67 -6.17
C PHE A 42 -18.82 12.04 -6.87
N THR A 43 -17.70 12.73 -6.96
CA THR A 43 -17.64 14.10 -7.47
C THR A 43 -16.93 14.22 -8.82
N GLY A 44 -16.21 13.21 -9.28
CA GLY A 44 -15.38 13.27 -10.48
C GLY A 44 -16.15 13.69 -11.74
N LYS A 45 -17.42 13.30 -11.88
CA LYS A 45 -18.26 13.70 -13.01
C LYS A 45 -18.52 15.20 -13.11
N TYR A 46 -18.43 15.92 -12.00
CA TYR A 46 -18.70 17.35 -11.90
C TYR A 46 -17.44 18.22 -12.02
N LEU A 47 -16.26 17.58 -11.98
CA LEU A 47 -14.96 18.25 -12.04
C LEU A 47 -14.52 18.51 -13.48
N PRO A 48 -13.75 19.60 -13.74
CA PRO A 48 -13.29 20.00 -15.08
C PRO A 48 -12.55 18.87 -15.82
N LEU A 49 -11.62 18.19 -15.15
CA LEU A 49 -10.86 17.06 -15.71
C LEU A 49 -11.43 15.70 -15.24
N LYS A 50 -12.72 15.65 -14.95
CA LYS A 50 -13.46 14.43 -14.61
C LYS A 50 -12.79 13.58 -13.51
N GLY A 51 -12.10 14.25 -12.57
CA GLY A 51 -11.46 13.64 -11.40
C GLY A 51 -9.95 13.39 -11.55
N ALA A 52 -9.36 13.57 -12.73
CA ALA A 52 -7.92 13.44 -12.92
C ALA A 52 -7.12 14.45 -12.08
N GLU A 53 -7.65 15.65 -11.89
CA GLU A 53 -7.02 16.68 -11.05
C GLU A 53 -6.87 16.22 -9.60
N VAL A 54 -7.90 15.59 -9.02
CA VAL A 54 -7.86 15.05 -7.65
C VAL A 54 -6.84 13.91 -7.58
N ALA A 55 -6.84 13.03 -8.57
CA ALA A 55 -5.89 11.94 -8.65
C ALA A 55 -4.44 12.44 -8.74
N LEU A 56 -4.15 13.38 -9.67
CA LEU A 56 -2.82 13.95 -9.87
C LEU A 56 -2.32 14.72 -8.65
N THR A 57 -3.17 15.56 -8.04
CA THR A 57 -2.80 16.30 -6.83
C THR A 57 -2.49 15.36 -5.68
N THR A 58 -3.29 14.31 -5.49
CA THR A 58 -3.07 13.29 -4.47
C THR A 58 -1.75 12.58 -4.67
N ILE A 59 -1.48 12.06 -5.87
CA ILE A 59 -0.24 11.35 -6.16
C ILE A 59 0.96 12.30 -6.12
N GLY A 60 0.80 13.55 -6.54
CA GLY A 60 1.83 14.60 -6.40
C GLY A 60 2.20 14.87 -4.93
N ILE A 61 1.21 14.95 -4.06
CA ILE A 61 1.43 15.07 -2.60
C ILE A 61 2.17 13.84 -2.06
N ILE A 62 1.75 12.63 -2.45
CA ILE A 62 2.38 11.37 -2.03
C ILE A 62 3.85 11.34 -2.48
N PHE A 63 4.13 11.72 -3.71
CA PHE A 63 5.51 11.79 -4.23
C PHE A 63 6.36 12.78 -3.44
N LEU A 64 5.89 14.00 -3.22
CA LEU A 64 6.64 15.02 -2.47
C LEU A 64 6.85 14.60 -1.01
N TYR A 65 5.84 14.01 -0.39
CA TYR A 65 5.92 13.53 0.97
C TYR A 65 6.92 12.37 1.11
N SER A 66 6.86 11.40 0.20
CA SER A 66 7.81 10.27 0.20
C SER A 66 9.26 10.72 -0.09
N ALA A 67 9.44 11.73 -0.95
CA ALA A 67 10.75 12.34 -1.20
C ALA A 67 11.28 13.05 0.06
N ALA A 68 10.42 13.76 0.80
CA ALA A 68 10.79 14.40 2.05
C ALA A 68 11.15 13.38 3.13
N LEU A 69 10.39 12.28 3.26
CA LEU A 69 10.73 11.16 4.16
C LEU A 69 12.07 10.52 3.80
N MET A 70 12.33 10.31 2.50
CA MET A 70 13.59 9.75 2.02
C MET A 70 14.76 10.67 2.40
N TYR A 71 14.62 11.97 2.19
CA TYR A 71 15.64 12.94 2.59
C TYR A 71 15.91 12.92 4.11
N LEU A 72 14.84 12.89 4.92
CA LEU A 72 14.97 12.82 6.38
C LEU A 72 15.61 11.50 6.83
N HIS A 73 15.25 10.39 6.21
CA HIS A 73 15.86 9.09 6.54
C HIS A 73 17.36 9.07 6.25
N ILE A 74 17.80 9.62 5.11
CA ILE A 74 19.22 9.69 4.74
C ILE A 74 20.00 10.61 5.70
N THR A 75 19.38 11.70 6.17
CA THR A 75 20.08 12.69 7.03
C THR A 75 20.02 12.37 8.51
N SER A 76 18.93 11.75 8.98
CA SER A 76 18.65 11.59 10.43
C SER A 76 18.32 10.15 10.84
N GLY A 77 18.28 9.18 9.90
CA GLY A 77 18.01 7.77 10.21
C GLY A 77 16.61 7.52 10.79
N VAL A 78 15.62 8.30 10.36
CA VAL A 78 14.24 8.23 10.87
C VAL A 78 13.63 6.85 10.69
N VAL A 79 13.12 6.27 11.77
CA VAL A 79 12.32 5.03 11.79
C VAL A 79 11.11 5.26 12.69
N ASN A 80 9.93 4.89 12.25
CA ASN A 80 8.71 4.99 13.05
C ASN A 80 7.80 3.78 12.77
N GLU A 81 7.17 3.27 13.82
CA GLU A 81 6.22 2.18 13.73
C GLU A 81 4.96 2.55 14.49
N PHE A 82 3.82 2.27 13.89
CA PHE A 82 2.53 2.48 14.53
C PHE A 82 1.65 1.25 14.38
N PHE A 83 1.05 0.81 15.49
CA PHE A 83 0.17 -0.34 15.53
C PHE A 83 -1.18 0.02 16.16
N ILE A 84 -2.25 -0.50 15.55
CA ILE A 84 -3.60 -0.46 16.09
C ILE A 84 -4.04 -1.90 16.29
N ASN A 85 -4.31 -2.30 17.51
CA ASN A 85 -4.92 -3.59 17.77
C ASN A 85 -6.41 -3.53 17.42
N VAL A 86 -6.83 -4.35 16.46
CA VAL A 86 -8.22 -4.41 15.97
C VAL A 86 -9.00 -5.52 16.67
N GLY A 87 -8.31 -6.53 17.21
CA GLY A 87 -8.93 -7.64 17.91
C GLY A 87 -8.02 -8.85 17.98
N SER A 88 -8.49 -9.90 18.62
CA SER A 88 -7.78 -11.18 18.73
C SER A 88 -8.64 -12.32 18.20
N ILE A 89 -8.04 -13.23 17.44
CA ILE A 89 -8.67 -14.49 17.01
C ILE A 89 -7.91 -15.65 17.65
N GLY A 90 -8.48 -16.18 18.73
CA GLY A 90 -7.85 -17.26 19.51
C GLY A 90 -6.56 -16.78 20.17
N VAL A 91 -5.43 -17.29 19.73
CA VAL A 91 -4.08 -16.99 20.29
C VAL A 91 -3.39 -15.83 19.53
N PHE A 92 -3.95 -15.39 18.40
CA PHE A 92 -3.35 -14.40 17.54
C PHE A 92 -4.01 -13.04 17.71
N ASP A 93 -3.21 -12.02 17.98
CA ASP A 93 -3.64 -10.62 17.94
C ASP A 93 -3.58 -10.11 16.49
N ILE A 94 -4.69 -9.54 16.05
CA ILE A 94 -4.77 -8.90 14.73
C ILE A 94 -4.42 -7.44 14.91
N GLU A 95 -3.20 -7.10 14.49
CA GLU A 95 -2.69 -5.75 14.52
C GLU A 95 -2.63 -5.20 13.10
N PHE A 96 -3.12 -3.98 12.92
CA PHE A 96 -2.92 -3.18 11.72
C PHE A 96 -2.00 -2.02 12.03
N GLY A 97 -1.16 -1.66 11.08
CA GLY A 97 -0.22 -0.57 11.32
C GLY A 97 0.47 -0.11 10.06
N TRP A 98 1.43 0.75 10.24
CA TRP A 98 2.38 1.14 9.19
C TRP A 98 3.77 1.24 9.77
N VAL A 99 4.72 0.83 8.96
CA VAL A 99 6.14 0.89 9.26
C VAL A 99 6.79 1.92 8.35
N VAL A 100 7.59 2.77 8.96
CA VAL A 100 8.41 3.77 8.29
C VAL A 100 9.86 3.44 8.59
N ASP A 101 10.40 2.46 7.87
CA ASP A 101 11.80 2.06 7.89
C ASP A 101 12.49 2.38 6.56
N GLY A 102 13.77 2.11 6.45
CA GLY A 102 14.53 2.39 5.22
C GLY A 102 13.97 1.71 3.99
N LEU A 103 13.45 0.48 4.13
CA LEU A 103 12.86 -0.28 3.02
C LEU A 103 11.50 0.33 2.61
N SER A 104 10.63 0.57 3.59
CA SER A 104 9.30 1.15 3.33
C SER A 104 9.39 2.54 2.73
N ILE A 105 10.28 3.40 3.22
CA ILE A 105 10.51 4.75 2.68
C ILE A 105 11.00 4.68 1.23
N MET A 106 11.96 3.79 0.93
CA MET A 106 12.43 3.59 -0.43
C MET A 106 11.27 3.16 -1.34
N MET A 107 10.45 2.23 -0.89
CA MET A 107 9.30 1.74 -1.65
C MET A 107 8.21 2.82 -1.81
N TYR A 108 7.93 3.65 -0.80
CA TYR A 108 7.03 4.80 -0.93
C TYR A 108 7.49 5.76 -2.03
N PHE A 109 8.79 6.05 -2.05
CA PHE A 109 9.37 6.92 -3.08
C PHE A 109 9.26 6.32 -4.48
N VAL A 110 9.57 5.03 -4.64
CA VAL A 110 9.45 4.31 -5.92
C VAL A 110 8.00 4.29 -6.38
N VAL A 111 7.06 3.89 -5.52
CA VAL A 111 5.61 3.84 -5.84
C VAL A 111 5.10 5.23 -6.20
N GLY A 112 5.43 6.26 -5.40
CA GLY A 112 5.03 7.64 -5.65
C GLY A 112 5.56 8.18 -6.98
N THR A 113 6.83 7.90 -7.30
CA THR A 113 7.48 8.33 -8.55
C THR A 113 6.82 7.67 -9.77
N VAL A 114 6.72 6.34 -9.76
CA VAL A 114 6.14 5.58 -10.88
C VAL A 114 4.67 5.95 -11.07
N ALA A 115 3.90 6.01 -9.96
CA ALA A 115 2.51 6.42 -10.01
C ALA A 115 2.36 7.81 -10.63
N LEU A 116 3.15 8.81 -10.18
CA LEU A 116 3.07 10.17 -10.72
C LEU A 116 3.28 10.20 -12.22
N LEU A 117 4.30 9.50 -12.72
CA LEU A 117 4.57 9.43 -14.17
C LEU A 117 3.43 8.77 -14.95
N VAL A 118 2.89 7.66 -14.40
CA VAL A 118 1.76 6.95 -15.01
C VAL A 118 0.51 7.81 -15.03
N PHE A 119 0.21 8.54 -13.94
CA PHE A 119 -0.96 9.40 -13.87
C PHE A 119 -0.87 10.58 -14.85
N ILE A 120 0.30 11.22 -14.98
CA ILE A 120 0.54 12.27 -15.97
C ILE A 120 0.33 11.72 -17.39
N TYR A 121 0.89 10.57 -17.70
CA TYR A 121 0.69 9.92 -19.00
C TYR A 121 -0.79 9.59 -19.25
N ALA A 122 -1.46 9.02 -18.24
CA ALA A 122 -2.84 8.57 -18.34
C ALA A 122 -3.84 9.70 -18.62
N THR A 123 -3.54 10.94 -18.20
CA THR A 123 -4.43 12.09 -18.46
C THR A 123 -4.64 12.32 -19.96
N ASN A 124 -3.57 12.25 -20.74
CA ASN A 124 -3.65 12.39 -22.20
C ASN A 124 -4.09 11.09 -22.88
N TYR A 125 -3.62 9.94 -22.38
CA TYR A 125 -3.92 8.65 -22.98
C TYR A 125 -5.41 8.29 -22.93
N MET A 126 -6.08 8.64 -21.83
CA MET A 126 -7.50 8.33 -21.60
C MET A 126 -8.44 9.48 -21.99
N GLU A 127 -7.91 10.57 -22.57
CA GLU A 127 -8.71 11.72 -22.99
C GLU A 127 -9.78 11.30 -24.01
N GLY A 128 -11.03 11.69 -23.75
CA GLY A 128 -12.16 11.33 -24.63
C GLY A 128 -12.83 9.99 -24.33
N GLU A 129 -12.27 9.16 -23.44
CA GLU A 129 -12.85 7.88 -23.10
C GLU A 129 -14.11 8.01 -22.20
N ILE A 130 -15.10 7.14 -22.47
CA ILE A 130 -16.42 7.20 -21.81
C ILE A 130 -16.32 7.00 -20.29
N ARG A 131 -15.38 6.16 -19.83
CA ARG A 131 -15.20 5.79 -18.41
C ARG A 131 -13.94 6.38 -17.80
N TYR A 132 -13.60 7.59 -18.19
CA TYR A 132 -12.41 8.30 -17.70
C TYR A 132 -12.35 8.38 -16.17
N THR A 133 -13.46 8.81 -15.52
CA THR A 133 -13.55 8.87 -14.05
C THR A 133 -13.33 7.52 -13.38
N PHE A 134 -13.94 6.45 -13.91
CA PHE A 134 -13.77 5.09 -13.39
C PHE A 134 -12.33 4.61 -13.50
N PHE A 135 -11.65 4.92 -14.60
CA PHE A 135 -10.24 4.61 -14.78
C PHE A 135 -9.37 5.27 -13.70
N PHE A 136 -9.52 6.58 -13.48
CA PHE A 136 -8.75 7.30 -12.47
C PHE A 136 -9.09 6.85 -11.05
N THR A 137 -10.36 6.52 -10.75
CA THR A 137 -10.72 5.90 -9.48
C THR A 137 -9.96 4.60 -9.25
N SER A 138 -10.00 3.68 -10.23
CA SER A 138 -9.35 2.37 -10.12
C SER A 138 -7.83 2.49 -10.02
N LEU A 139 -7.24 3.41 -10.77
CA LEU A 139 -5.80 3.67 -10.74
C LEU A 139 -5.35 4.27 -9.39
N THR A 140 -6.16 5.19 -8.81
CA THR A 140 -5.90 5.78 -7.50
C THR A 140 -6.03 4.74 -6.38
N LEU A 141 -7.05 3.86 -6.45
CA LEU A 141 -7.18 2.72 -5.54
C LEU A 141 -5.99 1.76 -5.67
N PHE A 142 -5.51 1.50 -6.88
CA PHE A 142 -4.33 0.68 -7.10
C PHE A 142 -3.10 1.25 -6.40
N ALA A 143 -2.83 2.55 -6.57
CA ALA A 143 -1.72 3.23 -5.89
C ALA A 143 -1.86 3.15 -4.36
N GLY A 144 -3.07 3.38 -3.82
CA GLY A 144 -3.35 3.22 -2.39
C GLY A 144 -3.11 1.80 -1.88
N SER A 145 -3.55 0.80 -2.64
CA SER A 145 -3.35 -0.62 -2.31
C SER A 145 -1.87 -1.01 -2.26
N MET A 146 -1.07 -0.48 -3.19
CA MET A 146 0.39 -0.65 -3.17
C MET A 146 1.02 -0.01 -1.93
N LEU A 147 0.55 1.17 -1.52
CA LEU A 147 1.05 1.82 -0.31
C LEU A 147 0.65 1.05 0.97
N VAL A 148 -0.55 0.47 1.04
CA VAL A 148 -0.92 -0.47 2.11
C VAL A 148 0.03 -1.66 2.16
N LEU A 149 0.31 -2.26 1.00
CA LEU A 149 1.18 -3.43 0.90
C LEU A 149 2.59 -3.15 1.43
N VAL A 150 3.20 -2.05 0.97
CA VAL A 150 4.60 -1.73 1.31
C VAL A 150 4.77 -1.16 2.72
N SER A 151 3.69 -0.67 3.35
CA SER A 151 3.70 -0.19 4.74
C SER A 151 3.38 -1.25 5.76
N SER A 152 3.05 -2.46 5.33
CA SER A 152 2.46 -3.48 6.20
C SER A 152 3.45 -4.07 7.19
N PRO A 153 3.21 -3.97 8.50
CA PRO A 153 4.03 -4.61 9.52
C PRO A 153 3.65 -6.08 9.77
N THR A 154 2.47 -6.50 9.29
CA THR A 154 1.92 -7.83 9.56
C THR A 154 1.66 -8.62 8.28
N LEU A 155 1.81 -9.94 8.35
CA LEU A 155 1.53 -10.84 7.22
C LEU A 155 0.07 -10.77 6.76
N ILE A 156 -0.86 -10.55 7.69
CA ILE A 156 -2.29 -10.41 7.37
C ILE A 156 -2.53 -9.13 6.57
N GLN A 157 -1.91 -8.02 6.94
CA GLN A 157 -2.05 -6.76 6.22
C GLN A 157 -1.39 -6.82 4.85
N ILE A 158 -0.24 -7.51 4.70
CA ILE A 158 0.37 -7.80 3.40
C ILE A 158 -0.63 -8.53 2.51
N LEU A 159 -1.26 -9.59 3.03
CA LEU A 159 -2.26 -10.34 2.26
C LEU A 159 -3.41 -9.45 1.80
N ILE A 160 -3.95 -8.59 2.69
CA ILE A 160 -5.00 -7.64 2.35
C ILE A 160 -4.55 -6.65 1.27
N GLY A 161 -3.37 -6.04 1.42
CA GLY A 161 -2.80 -5.14 0.42
C GLY A 161 -2.62 -5.81 -0.94
N TRP A 162 -2.11 -7.03 -0.93
CA TRP A 162 -1.93 -7.86 -2.13
C TRP A 162 -3.25 -8.16 -2.84
N GLU A 163 -4.27 -8.57 -2.09
CA GLU A 163 -5.62 -8.82 -2.60
C GLU A 163 -6.26 -7.58 -3.23
N LEU A 164 -6.10 -6.41 -2.59
CA LEU A 164 -6.59 -5.15 -3.11
C LEU A 164 -5.90 -4.76 -4.42
N VAL A 165 -4.58 -4.94 -4.53
CA VAL A 165 -3.83 -4.75 -5.78
C VAL A 165 -4.35 -5.67 -6.87
N GLY A 166 -4.62 -6.94 -6.55
CA GLY A 166 -5.21 -7.92 -7.45
C GLY A 166 -6.57 -7.49 -8.00
N VAL A 167 -7.47 -7.00 -7.13
CA VAL A 167 -8.78 -6.49 -7.53
C VAL A 167 -8.66 -5.24 -8.40
N CYS A 168 -7.81 -4.28 -8.03
CA CYS A 168 -7.61 -3.06 -8.81
C CYS A 168 -7.03 -3.38 -10.20
N SER A 169 -6.10 -4.33 -10.31
CA SER A 169 -5.55 -4.76 -11.59
C SER A 169 -6.62 -5.41 -12.48
N TYR A 170 -7.51 -6.22 -11.89
CA TYR A 170 -8.67 -6.77 -12.61
C TYR A 170 -9.55 -5.67 -13.20
N LEU A 171 -9.86 -4.63 -12.40
CA LEU A 171 -10.68 -3.50 -12.86
C LEU A 171 -10.02 -2.72 -14.00
N LEU A 172 -8.69 -2.53 -13.94
CA LEU A 172 -7.93 -1.81 -14.95
C LEU A 172 -7.77 -2.63 -16.25
N ILE A 173 -7.47 -3.92 -16.17
CA ILE A 173 -7.39 -4.82 -17.34
C ILE A 173 -8.76 -4.93 -18.02
N GLY A 174 -9.82 -5.05 -17.20
CA GLY A 174 -11.20 -5.14 -17.65
C GLY A 174 -11.84 -3.81 -18.00
N HIS A 175 -11.09 -2.72 -18.17
CA HIS A 175 -11.64 -1.39 -18.41
C HIS A 175 -12.60 -1.35 -19.61
N TYR A 176 -12.27 -2.05 -20.69
CA TYR A 176 -13.10 -2.20 -21.89
C TYR A 176 -13.83 -3.54 -21.89
N TRP A 177 -14.66 -3.79 -20.87
CA TRP A 177 -15.34 -5.08 -20.66
C TRP A 177 -16.32 -5.47 -21.77
N GLU A 178 -16.75 -4.53 -22.63
CA GLU A 178 -17.60 -4.83 -23.78
C GLU A 178 -16.89 -5.70 -24.83
N LYS A 179 -15.54 -5.60 -24.87
CA LYS A 179 -14.74 -6.45 -25.72
C LYS A 179 -14.51 -7.78 -25.01
N LYS A 180 -15.04 -8.87 -25.58
CA LYS A 180 -14.95 -10.21 -25.01
C LYS A 180 -13.52 -10.65 -24.69
N ASP A 181 -12.56 -10.26 -25.52
CA ASP A 181 -11.15 -10.59 -25.33
C ASP A 181 -10.57 -9.91 -24.09
N ASN A 182 -10.90 -8.64 -23.86
CA ASN A 182 -10.45 -7.89 -22.67
C ASN A 182 -11.09 -8.44 -21.39
N SER A 183 -12.39 -8.71 -21.42
CA SER A 183 -13.09 -9.33 -20.29
C SER A 183 -12.54 -10.73 -19.98
N SER A 184 -12.25 -11.53 -21.01
CA SER A 184 -11.62 -12.84 -20.83
C SER A 184 -10.20 -12.75 -20.28
N ALA A 185 -9.41 -11.75 -20.72
CA ALA A 185 -8.06 -11.51 -20.21
C ALA A 185 -8.09 -11.09 -18.73
N ALA A 186 -8.98 -10.16 -18.36
CA ALA A 186 -9.16 -9.73 -16.97
C ALA A 186 -9.55 -10.92 -16.06
N MET A 187 -10.49 -11.74 -16.50
CA MET A 187 -10.92 -12.94 -15.76
C MET A 187 -9.78 -13.94 -15.59
N LYS A 188 -9.00 -14.21 -16.64
CA LYS A 188 -7.84 -15.10 -16.57
C LYS A 188 -6.82 -14.59 -15.57
N ALA A 189 -6.45 -13.31 -15.65
CA ALA A 189 -5.50 -12.70 -14.72
C ALA A 189 -5.97 -12.81 -13.27
N PHE A 190 -7.24 -12.48 -13.01
CA PHE A 190 -7.83 -12.56 -11.69
C PHE A 190 -7.85 -13.97 -11.11
N ILE A 191 -8.34 -14.97 -11.89
CA ILE A 191 -8.41 -16.35 -11.43
C ILE A 191 -7.00 -16.91 -11.17
N THR A 192 -6.03 -16.61 -12.03
CA THR A 192 -4.65 -17.08 -11.85
C THR A 192 -4.06 -16.53 -10.56
N ASN A 193 -4.26 -15.24 -10.26
CA ASN A 193 -3.85 -14.64 -8.99
C ASN A 193 -4.51 -15.35 -7.80
N LYS A 194 -5.84 -15.55 -7.85
CA LYS A 194 -6.57 -16.19 -6.75
C LYS A 194 -6.10 -17.63 -6.45
N ILE A 195 -5.73 -18.39 -7.47
CA ILE A 195 -5.14 -19.72 -7.27
C ILE A 195 -3.77 -19.62 -6.57
N ALA A 196 -2.94 -18.63 -6.97
CA ALA A 196 -1.65 -18.41 -6.34
C ALA A 196 -1.80 -17.90 -4.88
N ASP A 197 -2.80 -17.07 -4.60
CA ASP A 197 -3.09 -16.49 -3.29
C ASP A 197 -3.43 -17.57 -2.24
N VAL A 198 -4.02 -18.69 -2.65
CA VAL A 198 -4.23 -19.86 -1.77
C VAL A 198 -2.89 -20.37 -1.23
N GLY A 199 -1.86 -20.45 -2.07
CA GLY A 199 -0.51 -20.85 -1.63
C GLY A 199 0.10 -19.84 -0.66
N LEU A 200 -0.04 -18.54 -0.93
CA LEU A 200 0.41 -17.48 -0.03
C LEU A 200 -0.30 -17.56 1.34
N MET A 201 -1.62 -17.75 1.34
CA MET A 201 -2.41 -17.86 2.56
C MET A 201 -2.00 -19.08 3.40
N ILE A 202 -1.79 -20.25 2.77
CA ILE A 202 -1.28 -21.44 3.46
C ILE A 202 0.10 -21.16 4.06
N GLY A 203 1.00 -20.51 3.32
CA GLY A 203 2.32 -20.12 3.82
C GLY A 203 2.23 -19.21 5.04
N ILE A 204 1.37 -18.20 5.03
CA ILE A 204 1.12 -17.29 6.17
C ILE A 204 0.62 -18.07 7.38
N ILE A 205 -0.33 -18.99 7.20
CA ILE A 205 -0.89 -19.80 8.29
C ILE A 205 0.21 -20.69 8.91
N ILE A 206 0.99 -21.37 8.08
CA ILE A 206 2.09 -22.22 8.56
C ILE A 206 3.11 -21.38 9.34
N LEU A 207 3.48 -20.21 8.83
CA LEU A 207 4.41 -19.31 9.50
C LEU A 207 3.86 -18.85 10.85
N ALA A 208 2.63 -18.34 10.88
CA ALA A 208 1.97 -17.86 12.09
C ALA A 208 1.87 -18.96 13.16
N LEU A 209 1.52 -20.19 12.78
CA LEU A 209 1.43 -21.32 13.72
C LEU A 209 2.80 -21.71 14.29
N ASN A 210 3.88 -21.60 13.54
CA ASN A 210 5.22 -21.96 14.01
C ASN A 210 5.88 -20.86 14.83
N THR A 211 5.61 -19.58 14.52
CA THR A 211 6.22 -18.43 15.21
C THR A 211 5.37 -17.90 16.36
N GLY A 212 4.08 -18.24 16.40
CA GLY A 212 3.13 -17.71 17.38
C GLY A 212 2.77 -16.23 17.17
N THR A 213 3.20 -15.62 16.06
CA THR A 213 2.95 -14.21 15.74
C THR A 213 2.73 -14.02 14.25
N CYS A 214 1.98 -12.97 13.89
CA CYS A 214 1.81 -12.52 12.50
C CYS A 214 2.67 -11.29 12.16
N LEU A 215 3.49 -10.80 13.12
CA LEU A 215 4.37 -9.66 12.92
C LEU A 215 5.59 -10.07 12.07
N LEU A 216 5.93 -9.24 11.08
CA LEU A 216 7.04 -9.52 10.17
C LEU A 216 8.39 -9.47 10.88
N TYR A 217 8.57 -8.50 11.77
CA TYR A 217 9.85 -8.24 12.44
C TYR A 217 10.14 -9.14 13.62
N THR A 218 9.14 -9.82 14.15
CA THR A 218 9.33 -10.81 15.25
C THR A 218 9.38 -12.24 14.74
N SER A 219 9.20 -12.47 13.44
CA SER A 219 9.32 -13.78 12.82
C SER A 219 10.81 -14.17 12.75
N PRO A 220 11.24 -15.31 13.37
CA PRO A 220 12.64 -15.73 13.34
C PRO A 220 13.10 -15.92 11.89
N SER A 221 14.20 -15.28 11.53
CA SER A 221 14.84 -15.43 10.25
C SER A 221 15.61 -16.77 10.22
N PRO A 222 15.70 -17.47 9.07
CA PRO A 222 16.58 -18.63 8.92
C PRO A 222 18.06 -18.31 9.19
N ARG A 223 18.43 -17.03 9.31
CA ARG A 223 19.77 -16.56 9.63
C ARG A 223 19.98 -16.26 11.11
N ASP A 224 18.91 -16.27 11.91
CA ASP A 224 19.03 -16.07 13.34
C ASP A 224 19.58 -17.37 13.95
N PRO A 225 20.69 -17.33 14.72
CA PRO A 225 21.20 -18.53 15.39
C PRO A 225 20.17 -18.99 16.43
N LEU A 226 19.87 -20.28 16.40
CA LEU A 226 19.05 -20.98 17.39
C LEU A 226 19.72 -20.93 18.78
#